data_5aabc5f76a698dc57d8e5b2655844f55
#
_entry.id   5aabc5f76a698dc57d8e5b2655844f55
#
_cell.length_a   1.000
_cell.length_b   1.000
_cell.length_c   1.000
_cell.angle_alpha   90.00
_cell.angle_beta   90.00
_cell.angle_gamma   90.00
#
_symmetry.space_group_name_H-M   'P 1'
#
loop_
_entity.id
_entity.type
_entity.pdbx_description
1 polymer ?
#
loop_
_entity_poly.entity_id
_entity_poly.type
_entity_poly.pdbx_seq_one_letter_code
_entity_poly.pdbx_strand_id
1 'polypeptide(L)'
;MLLAKIGELMGKQHEVLYYGPQSEKEVTEALAMHHKTSAELQPLEKKHLQLLPTDESKVLMAQYDAKQLYYLQYANLGKQFDVAADPEITLYNEYFGGGMNSVVFQEMREARGLAYTAQASIMQPNYADTKYGYMAFIATQNDKMQMAIEAFDEIINNMPESETAFKIAKEGLISRLRTDRTVKEQVLWSFIGLRNLGLEEDRDKQIFEKVQAMTLADVKAFHDKWVKGRKYTYSILGDRNDID
;
A
#
# COMPACT_ATOMS: atom_id res chain seq x y z
N MET A 1 -13.01 18.91 -23.34
CA MET A 1 -12.83 17.51 -22.92
C MET A 1 -13.16 17.29 -21.44
N LEU A 2 -12.49 17.94 -20.47
CA LEU A 2 -12.75 17.72 -19.03
C LEU A 2 -14.16 18.10 -18.59
N LEU A 3 -14.65 19.30 -18.95
CA LEU A 3 -16.02 19.76 -18.62
C LEU A 3 -17.11 18.84 -19.17
N ALA A 4 -16.94 18.33 -20.38
CA ALA A 4 -17.87 17.36 -20.94
C ALA A 4 -17.90 16.07 -20.13
N LYS A 5 -16.71 15.58 -19.68
CA LYS A 5 -16.62 14.40 -18.85
C LYS A 5 -17.26 14.58 -17.47
N ILE A 6 -17.09 15.75 -16.86
CA ILE A 6 -17.77 16.09 -15.59
C ILE A 6 -19.30 16.09 -15.79
N GLY A 7 -19.80 16.66 -16.90
CA GLY A 7 -21.23 16.64 -17.23
C GLY A 7 -21.79 15.22 -17.39
N GLU A 8 -21.03 14.29 -17.96
CA GLU A 8 -21.43 12.88 -18.09
C GLU A 8 -21.61 12.18 -16.73
N LEU A 9 -20.84 12.58 -15.70
CA LEU A 9 -20.94 11.97 -14.37
C LEU A 9 -22.31 12.18 -13.73
N MET A 10 -22.97 13.30 -14.00
CA MET A 10 -24.31 13.59 -13.48
C MET A 10 -25.39 12.63 -13.99
N GLY A 11 -25.13 11.94 -15.09
CA GLY A 11 -25.98 10.88 -15.65
C GLY A 11 -25.64 9.47 -15.16
N LYS A 12 -24.66 9.31 -14.28
CA LYS A 12 -24.24 8.00 -13.77
C LYS A 12 -24.82 7.72 -12.40
N GLN A 13 -25.06 6.43 -12.11
CA GLN A 13 -25.41 5.99 -10.76
C GLN A 13 -24.29 6.39 -9.78
N HIS A 14 -24.68 7.00 -8.70
CA HIS A 14 -23.77 7.46 -7.65
C HIS A 14 -24.44 7.42 -6.28
N GLU A 15 -23.63 7.53 -5.25
CA GLU A 15 -24.07 7.61 -3.86
C GLU A 15 -23.64 8.97 -3.29
N VAL A 16 -24.48 9.52 -2.42
CA VAL A 16 -24.14 10.69 -1.62
C VAL A 16 -23.96 10.25 -0.18
N LEU A 17 -22.78 10.50 0.35
CA LEU A 17 -22.45 10.23 1.74
C LEU A 17 -22.29 11.56 2.46
N TYR A 18 -22.96 11.71 3.57
CA TYR A 18 -22.93 12.93 4.34
C TYR A 18 -22.43 12.68 5.78
N TYR A 19 -21.55 13.53 6.22
CA TYR A 19 -21.14 13.64 7.62
C TYR A 19 -21.17 15.12 8.00
N GLY A 20 -22.03 15.51 8.92
CA GLY A 20 -22.20 16.91 9.33
C GLY A 20 -23.30 17.08 10.37
N PRO A 21 -23.59 18.34 10.77
CA PRO A 21 -24.55 18.64 11.84
C PRO A 21 -26.01 18.55 11.41
N GLN A 22 -26.33 18.54 10.08
CA GLN A 22 -27.69 18.49 9.62
C GLN A 22 -28.30 17.11 9.83
N SER A 23 -29.61 17.08 10.08
CA SER A 23 -30.38 15.84 10.13
C SER A 23 -30.53 15.19 8.75
N GLU A 24 -30.79 13.90 8.71
CA GLU A 24 -31.08 13.18 7.46
C GLU A 24 -32.19 13.88 6.64
N LYS A 25 -33.24 14.38 7.29
CA LYS A 25 -34.34 15.09 6.65
C LYS A 25 -33.85 16.36 5.95
N GLU A 26 -33.08 17.20 6.64
CA GLU A 26 -32.54 18.45 6.06
C GLU A 26 -31.63 18.17 4.88
N VAL A 27 -30.76 17.15 4.98
CA VAL A 27 -29.87 16.74 3.86
C VAL A 27 -30.68 16.22 2.68
N THR A 28 -31.68 15.38 2.93
CA THR A 28 -32.56 14.84 1.88
C THR A 28 -33.32 15.93 1.16
N GLU A 29 -33.88 16.89 1.90
CA GLU A 29 -34.60 18.05 1.33
C GLU A 29 -33.65 18.93 0.49
N ALA A 30 -32.44 19.19 0.98
CA ALA A 30 -31.43 19.95 0.24
C ALA A 30 -31.00 19.23 -1.05
N LEU A 31 -30.78 17.91 -1.00
CA LEU A 31 -30.50 17.11 -2.18
C LEU A 31 -31.63 17.10 -3.18
N ALA A 32 -32.88 16.92 -2.75
CA ALA A 32 -34.06 16.98 -3.62
C ALA A 32 -34.18 18.34 -4.33
N MET A 33 -33.79 19.44 -3.66
CA MET A 33 -33.86 20.80 -4.20
C MET A 33 -32.73 21.12 -5.17
N HIS A 34 -31.49 20.71 -4.85
CA HIS A 34 -30.26 21.18 -5.50
C HIS A 34 -29.55 20.12 -6.33
N HIS A 35 -29.65 18.86 -5.99
CA HIS A 35 -28.95 17.76 -6.68
C HIS A 35 -29.84 17.24 -7.83
N LYS A 36 -29.72 17.89 -8.98
CA LYS A 36 -30.48 17.52 -10.17
C LYS A 36 -29.75 16.44 -10.95
N THR A 37 -30.39 15.30 -11.09
CA THR A 37 -29.91 14.17 -11.87
C THR A 37 -30.81 13.87 -13.05
N SER A 38 -30.36 13.08 -14.00
CA SER A 38 -31.20 12.55 -15.07
C SER A 38 -32.29 11.64 -14.47
N ALA A 39 -33.46 11.56 -15.13
CA ALA A 39 -34.52 10.65 -14.69
C ALA A 39 -34.11 9.19 -14.67
N GLU A 40 -33.23 8.80 -15.61
CA GLU A 40 -32.61 7.48 -15.66
C GLU A 40 -31.10 7.65 -15.53
N LEU A 41 -30.55 7.08 -14.46
CA LEU A 41 -29.09 7.04 -14.23
C LEU A 41 -28.50 5.80 -14.86
N GLN A 42 -27.48 5.99 -15.68
CA GLN A 42 -26.73 4.91 -16.29
C GLN A 42 -25.82 4.23 -15.26
N PRO A 43 -25.71 2.88 -15.27
CA PRO A 43 -24.77 2.19 -14.39
C PRO A 43 -23.35 2.74 -14.56
N LEU A 44 -22.65 2.90 -13.44
CA LEU A 44 -21.22 3.15 -13.44
C LEU A 44 -20.50 1.81 -13.60
N GLU A 45 -19.80 1.64 -14.71
CA GLU A 45 -18.95 0.48 -14.90
C GLU A 45 -17.77 0.56 -13.90
N LYS A 46 -17.79 -0.28 -12.88
CA LYS A 46 -16.71 -0.36 -11.90
C LYS A 46 -15.59 -1.22 -12.49
N LYS A 47 -14.55 -0.57 -12.97
CA LYS A 47 -13.30 -1.25 -13.36
C LYS A 47 -12.29 -1.07 -12.23
N HIS A 48 -12.09 -2.12 -11.46
CA HIS A 48 -11.02 -2.15 -10.48
C HIS A 48 -9.68 -2.29 -11.19
N LEU A 49 -8.70 -1.50 -10.78
CA LEU A 49 -7.34 -1.65 -11.28
C LEU A 49 -6.81 -3.01 -10.86
N GLN A 50 -6.53 -3.84 -11.84
CA GLN A 50 -5.94 -5.16 -11.63
C GLN A 50 -4.42 -5.07 -11.77
N LEU A 51 -3.72 -5.68 -10.82
CA LEU A 51 -2.27 -5.78 -10.87
C LEU A 51 -1.85 -6.75 -11.98
N LEU A 52 -0.93 -6.32 -12.84
CA LEU A 52 -0.38 -7.18 -13.88
C LEU A 52 0.40 -8.36 -13.27
N PRO A 53 0.33 -9.55 -13.87
CA PRO A 53 1.14 -10.68 -13.44
C PRO A 53 2.64 -10.41 -13.53
N THR A 54 3.43 -11.01 -12.63
CA THR A 54 4.89 -11.00 -12.65
C THR A 54 5.42 -12.41 -12.82
N ASP A 55 5.07 -13.04 -13.94
CA ASP A 55 5.43 -14.45 -14.25
C ASP A 55 6.91 -14.59 -14.63
N GLU A 56 7.54 -13.51 -15.04
CA GLU A 56 8.96 -13.40 -15.35
C GLU A 56 9.56 -12.12 -14.76
N SER A 57 10.86 -12.13 -14.50
CA SER A 57 11.56 -10.91 -14.08
C SER A 57 11.79 -10.01 -15.29
N LYS A 58 11.47 -8.72 -15.15
CA LYS A 58 11.60 -7.69 -16.19
C LYS A 58 12.29 -6.47 -15.65
N VAL A 59 13.12 -5.86 -16.49
CA VAL A 59 13.70 -4.54 -16.21
C VAL A 59 13.12 -3.53 -17.19
N LEU A 60 12.51 -2.51 -16.65
CA LEU A 60 11.98 -1.36 -17.38
C LEU A 60 12.80 -0.14 -17.01
N MET A 61 13.32 0.56 -18.01
CA MET A 61 14.13 1.75 -17.80
C MET A 61 13.58 2.93 -18.57
N ALA A 62 13.38 4.05 -17.88
CA ALA A 62 13.03 5.33 -18.48
C ALA A 62 14.16 6.34 -18.26
N GLN A 63 14.49 7.08 -19.34
CA GLN A 63 15.46 8.16 -19.29
C GLN A 63 14.89 9.34 -18.49
N TYR A 64 15.62 9.80 -17.49
CA TYR A 64 15.31 10.98 -16.71
C TYR A 64 16.61 11.68 -16.32
N ASP A 65 16.80 12.91 -16.79
CA ASP A 65 17.96 13.73 -16.47
C ASP A 65 17.82 14.27 -15.04
N ALA A 66 18.26 13.46 -14.09
CA ALA A 66 18.29 13.80 -12.67
C ALA A 66 19.52 13.20 -11.99
N LYS A 67 19.98 13.89 -10.93
CA LYS A 67 21.11 13.44 -10.11
C LYS A 67 20.77 12.26 -9.19
N GLN A 68 19.49 11.94 -9.06
CA GLN A 68 19.01 10.81 -8.29
C GLN A 68 18.30 9.83 -9.21
N LEU A 69 18.57 8.58 -8.98
CA LEU A 69 17.89 7.46 -9.62
C LEU A 69 16.77 6.97 -8.70
N TYR A 70 15.63 6.66 -9.30
CA TYR A 70 14.52 6.01 -8.65
C TYR A 70 14.42 4.57 -9.12
N TYR A 71 14.46 3.65 -8.16
CA TYR A 71 14.32 2.23 -8.37
C TYR A 71 13.04 1.74 -7.71
N LEU A 72 12.19 1.10 -8.49
CA LEU A 72 11.00 0.42 -8.03
C LEU A 72 11.14 -1.08 -8.29
N GLN A 73 10.80 -1.88 -7.29
CA GLN A 73 10.66 -3.32 -7.41
C GLN A 73 9.23 -3.69 -7.10
N TYR A 74 8.59 -4.40 -8.02
CA TYR A 74 7.18 -4.73 -7.94
C TYR A 74 6.95 -6.22 -8.19
N ALA A 75 6.02 -6.81 -7.43
CA ALA A 75 5.49 -8.13 -7.71
C ALA A 75 3.98 -8.21 -7.44
N ASN A 76 3.25 -8.86 -8.35
CA ASN A 76 1.90 -9.34 -8.07
C ASN A 76 2.02 -10.63 -7.25
N LEU A 77 1.46 -10.66 -6.05
CA LEU A 77 1.58 -11.81 -5.14
C LEU A 77 0.63 -12.96 -5.48
N GLY A 78 -0.26 -12.76 -6.45
CA GLY A 78 -1.17 -13.79 -6.95
C GLY A 78 -2.33 -14.13 -6.00
N LYS A 79 -2.37 -13.56 -4.80
CA LYS A 79 -3.37 -13.82 -3.76
C LYS A 79 -4.40 -12.71 -3.72
N GLN A 80 -5.68 -13.06 -3.68
CA GLN A 80 -6.78 -12.12 -3.44
C GLN A 80 -6.82 -11.71 -1.97
N PHE A 81 -7.58 -10.64 -1.69
CA PHE A 81 -7.81 -10.17 -0.35
C PHE A 81 -8.30 -11.29 0.57
N ASP A 82 -7.69 -11.37 1.73
CA ASP A 82 -8.05 -12.25 2.83
C ASP A 82 -7.81 -11.52 4.15
N VAL A 83 -8.87 -11.18 4.86
CA VAL A 83 -8.80 -10.47 6.13
C VAL A 83 -7.97 -11.22 7.19
N ALA A 84 -7.88 -12.54 7.09
CA ALA A 84 -7.09 -13.34 8.01
C ALA A 84 -5.58 -13.08 7.90
N ALA A 85 -5.11 -12.56 6.75
CA ALA A 85 -3.71 -12.20 6.52
C ALA A 85 -3.35 -10.78 7.01
N ASP A 86 -4.33 -9.94 7.33
CA ASP A 86 -4.10 -8.54 7.73
C ASP A 86 -3.15 -8.37 8.91
N PRO A 87 -3.22 -9.16 10.01
CA PRO A 87 -2.29 -9.02 11.13
C PRO A 87 -0.84 -9.28 10.74
N GLU A 88 -0.59 -10.34 9.94
CA GLU A 88 0.74 -10.69 9.46
C GLU A 88 1.28 -9.60 8.53
N ILE A 89 0.47 -9.16 7.56
CA ILE A 89 0.85 -8.12 6.61
C ILE A 89 1.14 -6.80 7.32
N THR A 90 0.30 -6.41 8.28
CA THR A 90 0.46 -5.14 8.97
C THR A 90 1.73 -5.13 9.81
N LEU A 91 1.99 -6.17 10.59
CA LEU A 91 3.22 -6.27 11.39
C LEU A 91 4.46 -6.43 10.51
N TYR A 92 4.37 -7.20 9.42
CA TYR A 92 5.46 -7.33 8.45
C TYR A 92 5.83 -5.98 7.84
N ASN A 93 4.86 -5.21 7.40
CA ASN A 93 5.10 -3.90 6.81
C ASN A 93 5.79 -2.95 7.81
N GLU A 94 5.36 -2.91 9.07
CA GLU A 94 6.02 -2.11 10.12
C GLU A 94 7.48 -2.53 10.35
N TYR A 95 7.73 -3.84 10.44
CA TYR A 95 9.06 -4.36 10.70
C TYR A 95 10.00 -4.24 9.50
N PHE A 96 9.52 -4.63 8.30
CA PHE A 96 10.37 -4.77 7.13
C PHE A 96 10.69 -3.45 6.44
N GLY A 97 9.71 -2.60 6.17
CA GLY A 97 9.95 -1.43 5.33
C GLY A 97 9.11 -0.19 5.61
N GLY A 98 8.34 -0.17 6.68
CA GLY A 98 7.33 0.86 6.95
C GLY A 98 7.80 2.13 7.67
N GLY A 99 9.06 2.24 8.08
CA GLY A 99 9.51 3.42 8.81
C GLY A 99 11.01 3.44 9.07
N MET A 100 11.47 4.45 9.81
CA MET A 100 12.90 4.65 10.10
C MET A 100 13.55 3.52 10.91
N ASN A 101 12.78 2.75 11.65
CA ASN A 101 13.28 1.60 12.41
C ASN A 101 13.13 0.27 11.66
N SER A 102 12.62 0.31 10.43
CA SER A 102 12.44 -0.90 9.62
C SER A 102 13.75 -1.46 9.10
N VAL A 103 13.78 -2.76 8.82
CA VAL A 103 14.96 -3.47 8.28
C VAL A 103 15.49 -2.78 7.03
N VAL A 104 14.61 -2.48 6.06
CA VAL A 104 15.02 -1.85 4.79
C VAL A 104 15.65 -0.49 5.01
N PHE A 105 15.07 0.34 5.87
CA PHE A 105 15.62 1.67 6.13
C PHE A 105 16.97 1.60 6.85
N GLN A 106 17.07 0.76 7.88
CA GLN A 106 18.31 0.60 8.67
C GLN A 106 19.45 0.05 7.82
N GLU A 107 19.20 -0.96 6.99
CA GLU A 107 20.23 -1.56 6.15
C GLU A 107 20.63 -0.66 4.98
N MET A 108 19.65 -0.10 4.26
CA MET A 108 19.94 0.65 3.04
C MET A 108 20.46 2.07 3.30
N ARG A 109 19.92 2.74 4.30
CA ARG A 109 20.28 4.13 4.59
C ARG A 109 21.30 4.24 5.70
N GLU A 110 21.03 3.68 6.88
CA GLU A 110 21.85 3.92 8.08
C GLU A 110 23.16 3.12 8.05
N ALA A 111 23.08 1.83 7.74
CA ALA A 111 24.27 0.95 7.78
C ALA A 111 25.15 1.10 6.53
N ARG A 112 24.56 1.18 5.34
CA ARG A 112 25.31 1.13 4.07
C ARG A 112 25.40 2.48 3.35
N GLY A 113 24.56 3.47 3.70
CA GLY A 113 24.55 4.79 3.06
C GLY A 113 24.24 4.75 1.56
N LEU A 114 23.47 3.74 1.13
CA LEU A 114 23.19 3.49 -0.28
C LEU A 114 21.95 4.24 -0.79
N ALA A 115 21.04 4.63 0.09
CA ALA A 115 19.80 5.28 -0.32
C ALA A 115 19.42 6.41 0.62
N TYR A 116 18.90 7.50 0.06
CA TYR A 116 18.27 8.57 0.87
C TYR A 116 16.88 8.13 1.36
N THR A 117 16.14 7.47 0.48
CA THR A 117 14.83 6.89 0.79
C THR A 117 14.84 5.43 0.40
N ALA A 118 14.49 4.56 1.33
CA ALA A 118 14.29 3.13 1.08
C ALA A 118 13.08 2.66 1.87
N GLN A 119 12.15 2.03 1.19
CA GLN A 119 10.93 1.49 1.78
C GLN A 119 10.45 0.27 1.00
N ALA A 120 9.74 -0.62 1.67
CA ALA A 120 9.12 -1.77 1.06
C ALA A 120 7.83 -2.14 1.79
N SER A 121 6.83 -2.62 1.07
CA SER A 121 5.58 -3.05 1.69
C SER A 121 4.79 -4.03 0.84
N ILE A 122 3.99 -4.83 1.50
CA ILE A 122 2.87 -5.51 0.87
C ILE A 122 1.75 -4.49 0.69
N MET A 123 1.38 -4.25 -0.56
CA MET A 123 0.25 -3.40 -0.92
C MET A 123 -1.05 -4.18 -0.73
N GLN A 124 -1.90 -3.68 0.16
CA GLN A 124 -3.22 -4.27 0.37
C GLN A 124 -4.18 -3.88 -0.75
N PRO A 125 -5.05 -4.80 -1.20
CA PRO A 125 -6.09 -4.47 -2.17
C PRO A 125 -7.14 -3.54 -1.58
N ASN A 126 -7.71 -2.69 -2.43
CA ASN A 126 -8.83 -1.81 -2.06
C ASN A 126 -10.20 -2.45 -2.32
N TYR A 127 -10.24 -3.61 -2.99
CA TYR A 127 -11.45 -4.35 -3.33
C TYR A 127 -11.20 -5.85 -3.13
N ALA A 128 -12.24 -6.57 -2.72
CA ALA A 128 -12.15 -8.00 -2.42
C ALA A 128 -11.71 -8.87 -3.62
N ASP A 129 -11.99 -8.42 -4.85
CA ASP A 129 -11.64 -9.12 -6.10
C ASP A 129 -10.25 -8.75 -6.64
N THR A 130 -9.51 -7.88 -5.96
CA THR A 130 -8.16 -7.48 -6.36
C THR A 130 -7.10 -8.22 -5.55
N LYS A 131 -5.87 -8.23 -6.05
CA LYS A 131 -4.79 -9.03 -5.48
C LYS A 131 -3.83 -8.18 -4.67
N TYR A 132 -3.15 -8.81 -3.71
CA TYR A 132 -2.01 -8.21 -3.03
C TYR A 132 -0.87 -7.99 -4.00
N GLY A 133 -0.15 -6.88 -3.82
CA GLY A 133 1.10 -6.58 -4.48
C GLY A 133 2.23 -6.45 -3.48
N TYR A 134 3.45 -6.58 -3.93
CA TYR A 134 4.65 -6.14 -3.22
C TYR A 134 5.25 -4.98 -3.97
N MET A 135 5.68 -3.97 -3.25
CA MET A 135 6.40 -2.84 -3.84
C MET A 135 7.54 -2.42 -2.91
N ALA A 136 8.71 -2.21 -3.51
CA ALA A 136 9.80 -1.50 -2.87
C ALA A 136 10.18 -0.28 -3.70
N PHE A 137 10.62 0.76 -3.02
CA PHE A 137 11.09 2.00 -3.62
C PHE A 137 12.41 2.42 -2.98
N ILE A 138 13.38 2.73 -3.83
CA ILE A 138 14.69 3.22 -3.42
C ILE A 138 15.03 4.47 -4.24
N ALA A 139 15.40 5.55 -3.57
CA ALA A 139 16.03 6.72 -4.18
C ALA A 139 17.51 6.73 -3.82
N THR A 140 18.37 6.59 -4.83
CA THR A 140 19.82 6.51 -4.69
C THR A 140 20.54 7.43 -5.68
N GLN A 141 21.85 7.56 -5.56
CA GLN A 141 22.70 8.22 -6.55
C GLN A 141 22.93 7.28 -7.74
N ASN A 142 23.14 7.84 -8.94
CA ASN A 142 23.32 7.05 -10.16
C ASN A 142 24.51 6.07 -10.05
N ASP A 143 25.62 6.53 -9.49
CA ASP A 143 26.85 5.75 -9.27
C ASP A 143 26.74 4.67 -8.18
N LYS A 144 25.65 4.66 -7.40
CA LYS A 144 25.40 3.66 -6.35
C LYS A 144 24.31 2.65 -6.72
N MET A 145 23.75 2.74 -7.92
CA MET A 145 22.59 1.94 -8.32
C MET A 145 22.86 0.44 -8.17
N GLN A 146 23.94 -0.05 -8.74
CA GLN A 146 24.27 -1.48 -8.70
C GLN A 146 24.41 -1.96 -7.25
N MET A 147 25.16 -1.26 -6.44
CA MET A 147 25.34 -1.62 -5.01
C MET A 147 24.01 -1.58 -4.24
N ALA A 148 23.13 -0.62 -4.57
CA ALA A 148 21.84 -0.51 -3.90
C ALA A 148 20.91 -1.66 -4.30
N ILE A 149 20.89 -2.08 -5.56
CA ILE A 149 20.10 -3.24 -6.02
C ILE A 149 20.60 -4.53 -5.40
N GLU A 150 21.94 -4.78 -5.44
CA GLU A 150 22.55 -5.97 -4.85
C GLU A 150 22.30 -6.07 -3.34
N ALA A 151 22.46 -4.96 -2.63
CA ALA A 151 22.18 -4.91 -1.19
C ALA A 151 20.72 -5.15 -0.87
N PHE A 152 19.81 -4.63 -1.70
CA PHE A 152 18.38 -4.83 -1.51
C PHE A 152 17.96 -6.28 -1.81
N ASP A 153 18.50 -6.88 -2.88
CA ASP A 153 18.29 -8.29 -3.20
C ASP A 153 18.83 -9.21 -2.11
N GLU A 154 19.98 -8.85 -1.49
CA GLU A 154 20.49 -9.55 -0.31
C GLU A 154 19.49 -9.51 0.86
N ILE A 155 18.93 -8.33 1.18
CA ILE A 155 17.94 -8.16 2.25
C ILE A 155 16.67 -9.00 1.97
N ILE A 156 16.21 -9.03 0.71
CA ILE A 156 15.06 -9.85 0.33
C ILE A 156 15.34 -11.35 0.45
N ASN A 157 16.51 -11.79 0.05
CA ASN A 157 16.84 -13.22 0.08
C ASN A 157 17.25 -13.70 1.47
N ASN A 158 17.84 -12.82 2.27
CA ASN A 158 18.36 -13.11 3.60
C ASN A 158 17.94 -12.00 4.57
N MET A 159 16.63 -11.88 4.82
CA MET A 159 16.09 -10.83 5.69
C MET A 159 16.83 -10.81 7.04
N PRO A 160 17.48 -9.69 7.41
CA PRO A 160 18.10 -9.53 8.71
C PRO A 160 17.08 -9.69 9.84
N GLU A 161 17.49 -10.39 10.89
CA GLU A 161 16.67 -10.64 12.07
C GLU A 161 17.17 -9.74 13.21
N SER A 162 16.29 -8.89 13.74
CA SER A 162 16.58 -8.00 14.85
C SER A 162 15.42 -8.02 15.83
N GLU A 163 15.61 -8.66 16.97
CA GLU A 163 14.62 -8.68 18.06
C GLU A 163 14.30 -7.26 18.56
N THR A 164 15.29 -6.38 18.58
CA THR A 164 15.09 -4.98 19.00
C THR A 164 14.20 -4.23 18.00
N ALA A 165 14.48 -4.33 16.70
CA ALA A 165 13.65 -3.69 15.67
C ALA A 165 12.23 -4.29 15.65
N PHE A 166 12.12 -5.61 15.81
CA PHE A 166 10.83 -6.28 15.90
C PHE A 166 10.00 -5.79 17.09
N LYS A 167 10.60 -5.69 18.26
CA LYS A 167 9.94 -5.17 19.46
C LYS A 167 9.44 -3.74 19.25
N ILE A 168 10.27 -2.86 18.68
CA ILE A 168 9.90 -1.47 18.38
C ILE A 168 8.72 -1.42 17.40
N ALA A 169 8.78 -2.18 16.31
CA ALA A 169 7.72 -2.24 15.31
C ALA A 169 6.40 -2.74 15.90
N LYS A 170 6.44 -3.82 16.66
CA LYS A 170 5.28 -4.43 17.31
C LYS A 170 4.66 -3.49 18.36
N GLU A 171 5.45 -2.92 19.25
CA GLU A 171 4.98 -2.00 20.29
C GLU A 171 4.42 -0.71 19.68
N GLY A 172 5.06 -0.18 18.63
CA GLY A 172 4.59 0.97 17.88
C GLY A 172 3.24 0.72 17.22
N LEU A 173 3.08 -0.43 16.56
CA LEU A 173 1.82 -0.85 15.96
C LEU A 173 0.70 -0.98 17.00
N ILE A 174 0.97 -1.69 18.11
CA ILE A 174 0.00 -1.87 19.21
C ILE A 174 -0.40 -0.51 19.79
N SER A 175 0.56 0.39 20.00
CA SER A 175 0.28 1.74 20.51
C SER A 175 -0.60 2.53 19.55
N ARG A 176 -0.30 2.50 18.24
CA ARG A 176 -1.11 3.16 17.21
C ARG A 176 -2.54 2.62 17.19
N LEU A 177 -2.73 1.31 17.13
CA LEU A 177 -4.06 0.68 17.15
C LEU A 177 -4.89 1.02 18.41
N ARG A 178 -4.23 1.30 19.53
CA ARG A 178 -4.91 1.74 20.78
C ARG A 178 -5.34 3.21 20.74
N THR A 179 -4.59 4.05 20.06
CA THR A 179 -4.76 5.51 20.12
C THR A 179 -5.49 6.09 18.92
N ASP A 180 -5.37 5.47 17.75
CA ASP A 180 -6.02 5.96 16.55
C ASP A 180 -7.54 5.92 16.68
N ARG A 181 -8.16 6.96 16.18
CA ARG A 181 -9.62 7.10 16.15
C ARG A 181 -10.05 7.57 14.78
N THR A 182 -11.01 6.85 14.23
CA THR A 182 -11.72 7.31 13.02
C THR A 182 -12.64 8.46 13.40
N VAL A 183 -12.34 9.65 12.92
CA VAL A 183 -13.07 10.88 13.29
C VAL A 183 -13.59 11.63 12.07
N LYS A 184 -14.67 12.39 12.28
CA LYS A 184 -15.28 13.25 11.25
C LYS A 184 -15.59 12.45 9.97
N GLU A 185 -15.29 13.07 8.82
CA GLU A 185 -15.51 12.51 7.48
C GLU A 185 -14.73 11.20 7.23
N GLN A 186 -13.68 10.90 7.99
CA GLN A 186 -12.94 9.64 7.89
C GLN A 186 -13.84 8.42 8.13
N VAL A 187 -14.92 8.58 8.90
CA VAL A 187 -15.92 7.52 9.12
C VAL A 187 -16.52 7.06 7.80
N LEU A 188 -16.81 8.01 6.86
CA LEU A 188 -17.36 7.69 5.54
C LEU A 188 -16.36 6.88 4.69
N TRP A 189 -15.09 7.29 4.69
CA TRP A 189 -14.05 6.60 3.93
C TRP A 189 -13.73 5.21 4.49
N SER A 190 -13.70 5.06 5.81
CA SER A 190 -13.56 3.77 6.46
C SER A 190 -14.72 2.83 6.10
N PHE A 191 -15.96 3.32 6.15
CA PHE A 191 -17.15 2.57 5.74
C PHE A 191 -17.06 2.10 4.27
N ILE A 192 -16.69 3.00 3.35
CA ILE A 192 -16.52 2.66 1.94
C ILE A 192 -15.41 1.60 1.77
N GLY A 193 -14.28 1.76 2.47
CA GLY A 193 -13.17 0.83 2.41
C GLY A 193 -13.57 -0.58 2.87
N LEU A 194 -14.24 -0.69 4.01
CA LEU A 194 -14.75 -1.97 4.51
C LEU A 194 -15.75 -2.60 3.53
N ARG A 195 -16.72 -1.83 3.05
CA ARG A 195 -17.70 -2.29 2.06
C ARG A 195 -17.07 -2.80 0.77
N ASN A 196 -16.05 -2.13 0.26
CA ASN A 196 -15.33 -2.54 -0.93
C ASN A 196 -14.57 -3.86 -0.74
N LEU A 197 -14.18 -4.16 0.48
CA LEU A 197 -13.55 -5.42 0.87
C LEU A 197 -14.54 -6.52 1.29
N GLY A 198 -15.86 -6.19 1.31
CA GLY A 198 -16.89 -7.12 1.75
C GLY A 198 -16.90 -7.37 3.26
N LEU A 199 -16.41 -6.39 4.04
CA LEU A 199 -16.32 -6.46 5.50
C LEU A 199 -17.42 -5.62 6.15
N GLU A 200 -17.95 -6.11 7.27
CA GLU A 200 -18.96 -5.43 8.08
C GLU A 200 -18.38 -4.83 9.36
N GLU A 201 -17.21 -5.32 9.79
CA GLU A 201 -16.57 -4.91 11.03
C GLU A 201 -15.18 -4.31 10.78
N ASP A 202 -14.71 -3.48 11.71
CA ASP A 202 -13.38 -2.93 11.73
C ASP A 202 -12.33 -4.03 11.91
N ARG A 203 -11.30 -3.98 11.08
CA ARG A 203 -10.17 -4.93 11.09
C ARG A 203 -9.19 -4.70 12.24
N ASP A 204 -9.13 -3.48 12.74
CA ASP A 204 -8.11 -3.07 13.71
C ASP A 204 -8.17 -3.86 15.01
N LYS A 205 -9.37 -4.25 15.43
CA LYS A 205 -9.56 -5.12 16.60
C LYS A 205 -8.90 -6.49 16.39
N GLN A 206 -9.14 -7.12 15.24
CA GLN A 206 -8.56 -8.42 14.92
C GLN A 206 -7.03 -8.33 14.78
N ILE A 207 -6.54 -7.27 14.14
CA ILE A 207 -5.10 -7.00 14.01
C ILE A 207 -4.48 -6.83 15.41
N PHE A 208 -5.08 -6.01 16.26
CA PHE A 208 -4.62 -5.78 17.63
C PHE A 208 -4.53 -7.06 18.44
N GLU A 209 -5.57 -7.90 18.43
CA GLU A 209 -5.61 -9.15 19.19
C GLU A 209 -4.53 -10.13 18.73
N LYS A 210 -4.38 -10.32 17.42
CA LYS A 210 -3.43 -11.30 16.86
C LYS A 210 -1.97 -10.84 16.95
N VAL A 211 -1.68 -9.57 16.69
CA VAL A 211 -0.31 -9.04 16.72
C VAL A 211 0.33 -9.21 18.11
N GLN A 212 -0.44 -9.16 19.19
CA GLN A 212 0.09 -9.34 20.55
C GLN A 212 0.78 -10.71 20.76
N ALA A 213 0.32 -11.76 20.09
CA ALA A 213 0.90 -13.10 20.21
C ALA A 213 2.01 -13.37 19.17
N MET A 214 2.14 -12.56 18.11
CA MET A 214 3.10 -12.78 17.03
C MET A 214 4.54 -12.58 17.48
N THR A 215 5.43 -13.36 16.87
CA THR A 215 6.89 -13.40 17.13
C THR A 215 7.67 -12.96 15.88
N LEU A 216 8.98 -12.72 16.03
CA LEU A 216 9.87 -12.47 14.89
C LEU A 216 9.91 -13.68 13.93
N ALA A 217 9.81 -14.90 14.45
CA ALA A 217 9.74 -16.10 13.63
C ALA A 217 8.51 -16.14 12.72
N ASP A 218 7.37 -15.63 13.17
CA ASP A 218 6.16 -15.52 12.34
C ASP A 218 6.37 -14.52 11.19
N VAL A 219 6.99 -13.38 11.48
CA VAL A 219 7.34 -12.37 10.46
C VAL A 219 8.32 -12.92 9.44
N LYS A 220 9.30 -13.71 9.88
CA LYS A 220 10.26 -14.38 8.99
C LYS A 220 9.56 -15.42 8.11
N ALA A 221 8.74 -16.27 8.67
CA ALA A 221 7.96 -17.26 7.93
C ALA A 221 7.02 -16.59 6.89
N PHE A 222 6.43 -15.46 7.26
CA PHE A 222 5.64 -14.66 6.33
C PHE A 222 6.51 -14.13 5.17
N HIS A 223 7.68 -13.56 5.46
CA HIS A 223 8.62 -13.08 4.44
C HIS A 223 9.03 -14.18 3.47
N ASP A 224 9.44 -15.34 3.99
CA ASP A 224 9.85 -16.50 3.17
C ASP A 224 8.72 -17.00 2.26
N LYS A 225 7.49 -16.94 2.72
CA LYS A 225 6.29 -17.39 1.98
C LYS A 225 5.79 -16.37 0.95
N TRP A 226 5.88 -15.06 1.25
CA TRP A 226 5.21 -14.04 0.47
C TRP A 226 6.15 -13.21 -0.40
N VAL A 227 7.41 -13.05 -0.04
CA VAL A 227 8.35 -12.13 -0.68
C VAL A 227 9.53 -12.86 -1.29
N LYS A 228 10.24 -13.66 -0.51
CA LYS A 228 11.47 -14.33 -0.94
C LYS A 228 11.28 -15.18 -2.19
N GLY A 229 12.26 -15.12 -3.12
CA GLY A 229 12.33 -16.01 -4.30
C GLY A 229 11.29 -15.73 -5.38
N ARG A 230 10.61 -14.58 -5.35
CA ARG A 230 9.64 -14.21 -6.37
C ARG A 230 10.29 -13.63 -7.62
N LYS A 231 9.52 -13.59 -8.69
CA LYS A 231 9.83 -12.80 -9.88
C LYS A 231 9.40 -11.35 -9.64
N TYR A 232 10.23 -10.41 -10.08
CA TYR A 232 9.98 -9.00 -9.91
C TYR A 232 10.02 -8.24 -11.23
N THR A 233 9.20 -7.22 -11.36
CA THR A 233 9.37 -6.16 -12.35
C THR A 233 10.18 -5.05 -11.68
N TYR A 234 11.33 -4.75 -12.26
CA TYR A 234 12.21 -3.65 -11.85
C TYR A 234 11.94 -2.45 -12.74
N SER A 235 11.63 -1.31 -12.16
CA SER A 235 11.45 -0.06 -12.89
C SER A 235 12.50 0.93 -12.44
N ILE A 236 13.33 1.38 -13.37
CA ILE A 236 14.45 2.28 -13.13
C ILE A 236 14.16 3.59 -13.87
N LEU A 237 14.20 4.69 -13.15
CA LEU A 237 14.07 6.03 -13.68
C LEU A 237 15.33 6.82 -13.33
N GLY A 238 16.15 7.15 -14.31
CA GLY A 238 17.43 7.83 -14.12
C GLY A 238 18.12 8.20 -15.43
N ASP A 239 19.28 8.85 -15.35
CA ASP A 239 20.06 9.20 -16.51
C ASP A 239 20.92 8.00 -16.96
N ARG A 240 20.65 7.50 -18.16
CA ARG A 240 21.40 6.39 -18.75
C ARG A 240 22.89 6.68 -18.97
N ASN A 241 23.25 7.95 -19.08
CA ASN A 241 24.65 8.33 -19.29
C ASN A 241 25.47 8.27 -18.00
N ASP A 242 24.80 8.29 -16.86
CA ASP A 242 25.41 8.31 -15.51
C ASP A 242 25.25 6.96 -14.78
N ILE A 243 24.68 5.95 -15.44
CA ILE A 243 24.48 4.61 -14.90
C ILE A 243 25.49 3.68 -15.57
N ASP A 244 26.43 3.13 -14.80
CA ASP A 244 27.38 2.10 -15.20
C ASP A 244 26.75 0.70 -15.22
#